data_4c036b1e0e532f6ea270ba64b1c2c396
#
_entry.id   4c036b1e0e532f6ea270ba64b1c2c396
#
_cell.length_a   1.000
_cell.length_b   1.000
_cell.length_c   1.000
_cell.angle_alpha   90.00
_cell.angle_beta   90.00
_cell.angle_gamma   90.00
#
_symmetry.space_group_name_H-M   'P 1'
#
loop_
_entity.id
_entity.type
_entity.pdbx_description
1 polymer ?
#
loop_
_entity_poly.entity_id
_entity_poly.type
_entity_poly.pdbx_seq_one_letter_code
_entity_poly.pdbx_strand_id
1 'polypeptide(L)'
;MQGIKNLTHGPINRQLFNLAMPIMATSFIQMAYSLTDMAWVGRLGSEAVAAIGSVGILTWMSGSISLLNKVGSEVSVGQSIGAQNQEDARHFASHNITIALIISLCWGGLLFILAEPIICIYELEVHITANAIAVSYTHLTLPTILC
;
A
#
# COMPACT_ATOMS: atom_id res chain seq x y z
N MET A 1 -29.37 1.68 -6.91
CA MET A 1 -28.06 1.53 -6.24
C MET A 1 -28.17 0.37 -5.23
N GLN A 2 -27.96 -0.86 -5.72
CA GLN A 2 -27.93 -2.06 -4.88
C GLN A 2 -26.48 -2.35 -4.52
N GLY A 3 -26.04 -1.94 -3.34
CA GLY A 3 -24.67 -2.23 -2.93
C GLY A 3 -24.21 -1.61 -1.61
N ILE A 4 -24.82 -0.55 -1.17
CA ILE A 4 -24.46 0.06 0.13
C ILE A 4 -25.26 -0.64 1.22
N LYS A 5 -24.63 -1.58 1.93
CA LYS A 5 -25.22 -2.17 3.13
C LYS A 5 -25.46 -1.05 4.14
N ASN A 6 -26.72 -0.88 4.53
CA ASN A 6 -27.09 0.11 5.55
C ASN A 6 -26.57 -0.40 6.90
N LEU A 7 -25.41 0.07 7.32
CA LEU A 7 -24.72 -0.34 8.56
C LEU A 7 -25.22 0.40 9.79
N THR A 8 -26.17 1.34 9.62
CA THR A 8 -26.70 2.16 10.70
C THR A 8 -27.83 1.50 11.50
N HIS A 9 -28.39 0.38 11.01
CA HIS A 9 -29.51 -0.32 11.66
C HIS A 9 -29.15 -1.79 11.92
N GLY A 10 -29.37 -2.26 13.16
CA GLY A 10 -29.22 -3.68 13.55
C GLY A 10 -28.21 -3.90 14.67
N PRO A 11 -28.02 -5.15 15.11
CA PRO A 11 -27.09 -5.47 16.19
C PRO A 11 -25.65 -5.24 15.74
N ILE A 12 -24.96 -4.36 16.43
CA ILE A 12 -23.59 -3.89 16.13
C ILE A 12 -22.62 -5.06 15.93
N ASN A 13 -22.67 -6.05 16.81
CA ASN A 13 -21.75 -7.18 16.77
C ASN A 13 -21.86 -7.98 15.46
N ARG A 14 -23.07 -8.19 14.94
CA ARG A 14 -23.29 -8.92 13.69
C ARG A 14 -22.78 -8.12 12.48
N GLN A 15 -22.96 -6.81 12.50
CA GLN A 15 -22.50 -5.94 11.42
C GLN A 15 -20.97 -5.84 11.41
N LEU A 16 -20.39 -5.68 12.60
CA LEU A 16 -18.92 -5.65 12.76
C LEU A 16 -18.30 -6.98 12.27
N PHE A 17 -18.87 -8.11 12.64
CA PHE A 17 -18.38 -9.42 12.20
C PHE A 17 -18.49 -9.60 10.68
N ASN A 18 -19.62 -9.22 10.08
CA ASN A 18 -19.82 -9.29 8.64
C ASN A 18 -18.88 -8.37 7.84
N LEU A 19 -18.43 -7.27 8.45
CA LEU A 19 -17.46 -6.36 7.84
C LEU A 19 -16.02 -6.85 8.06
N ALA A 20 -15.74 -7.37 9.25
CA ALA A 20 -14.40 -7.82 9.62
C ALA A 20 -13.98 -9.09 8.88
N MET A 21 -14.89 -10.04 8.69
CA MET A 21 -14.58 -11.33 8.06
C MET A 21 -13.95 -11.21 6.66
N PRO A 22 -14.53 -10.47 5.70
CA PRO A 22 -13.89 -10.32 4.39
C PRO A 22 -12.55 -9.58 4.47
N ILE A 23 -12.40 -8.58 5.37
CA ILE A 23 -11.15 -7.87 5.58
C ILE A 23 -10.08 -8.81 6.14
N MET A 24 -10.43 -9.63 7.12
CA MET A 24 -9.52 -10.64 7.68
C MET A 24 -9.13 -11.68 6.62
N ALA A 25 -10.07 -12.14 5.80
CA ALA A 25 -9.78 -13.09 4.73
C ALA A 25 -8.80 -12.52 3.70
N THR A 26 -8.99 -11.27 3.26
CA THR A 26 -8.05 -10.61 2.34
C THR A 26 -6.68 -10.40 2.96
N SER A 27 -6.62 -10.01 4.23
CA SER A 27 -5.35 -9.85 4.96
C SER A 27 -4.61 -11.19 5.12
N PHE A 28 -5.35 -12.28 5.37
CA PHE A 28 -4.77 -13.62 5.46
C PHE A 28 -4.20 -14.08 4.12
N ILE A 29 -4.94 -13.86 3.03
CA ILE A 29 -4.46 -14.17 1.67
C ILE A 29 -3.19 -13.37 1.36
N GLN A 30 -3.18 -12.08 1.69
CA GLN A 30 -2.03 -11.21 1.48
C GLN A 30 -0.80 -11.67 2.29
N MET A 31 -1.01 -12.09 3.54
CA MET A 31 0.05 -12.66 4.38
C MET A 31 0.59 -13.96 3.80
N ALA A 32 -0.29 -14.87 3.36
CA ALA A 32 0.11 -16.13 2.73
C ALA A 32 0.91 -15.88 1.43
N TYR A 33 0.50 -14.89 0.63
CA TYR A 33 1.24 -14.45 -0.55
C TYR A 33 2.65 -13.98 -0.18
N SER A 34 2.78 -13.08 0.81
CA SER A 34 4.08 -12.57 1.24
C SER A 34 5.00 -13.66 1.79
N LEU A 35 4.46 -14.63 2.53
CA LEU A 35 5.25 -15.77 3.03
C LEU A 35 5.71 -16.67 1.89
N THR A 36 4.87 -16.90 0.90
CA THR A 36 5.21 -17.70 -0.28
C THR A 36 6.30 -17.01 -1.10
N ASP A 37 6.17 -15.71 -1.32
CA ASP A 37 7.16 -14.90 -2.03
C ASP A 37 8.52 -14.97 -1.32
N MET A 38 8.54 -14.74 -0.02
CA MET A 38 9.76 -14.85 0.79
C MET A 38 10.38 -16.26 0.74
N ALA A 39 9.55 -17.31 0.72
CA ALA A 39 10.02 -18.70 0.61
C ALA A 39 10.67 -18.98 -0.75
N TRP A 40 10.15 -18.40 -1.83
CA TRP A 40 10.76 -18.50 -3.17
C TRP A 40 12.07 -17.73 -3.25
N VAL A 41 12.10 -16.51 -2.74
CA VAL A 41 13.32 -15.69 -2.67
C VAL A 41 14.40 -16.37 -1.84
N GLY A 42 14.02 -17.01 -0.72
CA GLY A 42 14.95 -17.76 0.11
C GLY A 42 15.68 -18.91 -0.63
N ARG A 43 15.08 -19.44 -1.69
CA ARG A 43 15.73 -20.46 -2.55
C ARG A 43 16.82 -19.88 -3.46
N LEU A 44 16.79 -18.59 -3.74
CA LEU A 44 17.81 -17.90 -4.54
C LEU A 44 19.08 -17.61 -3.74
N GLY A 45 19.05 -17.80 -2.44
CA GLY A 45 20.19 -17.62 -1.54
C GLY A 45 20.07 -16.41 -0.61
N SER A 46 21.01 -16.33 0.34
CA SER A 46 21.03 -15.27 1.36
C SER A 46 21.23 -13.87 0.78
N GLU A 47 21.93 -13.75 -0.34
CA GLU A 47 22.14 -12.45 -1.01
C GLU A 47 20.84 -11.85 -1.54
N ALA A 48 19.99 -12.68 -2.17
CA ALA A 48 18.68 -12.24 -2.65
C ALA A 48 17.77 -11.80 -1.50
N VAL A 49 17.79 -12.52 -0.38
CA VAL A 49 17.05 -12.16 0.82
C VAL A 49 17.56 -10.84 1.41
N ALA A 50 18.87 -10.64 1.47
CA ALA A 50 19.48 -9.40 1.95
C ALA A 50 19.10 -8.19 1.06
N ALA A 51 19.13 -8.36 -0.27
CA ALA A 51 18.73 -7.32 -1.21
C ALA A 51 17.26 -6.91 -1.01
N ILE A 52 16.34 -7.85 -0.87
CA ILE A 52 14.91 -7.56 -0.63
C ILE A 52 14.71 -6.96 0.76
N GLY A 53 15.43 -7.44 1.77
CA GLY A 53 15.38 -6.90 3.13
C GLY A 53 15.78 -5.42 3.20
N SER A 54 16.82 -5.03 2.46
CA SER A 54 17.27 -3.63 2.40
C SER A 54 16.24 -2.70 1.75
N VAL A 55 15.51 -3.17 0.75
CA VAL A 55 14.42 -2.43 0.09
C VAL A 55 13.15 -2.43 0.94
N GLY A 56 13.02 -3.36 1.88
CA GLY A 56 11.82 -3.54 2.71
C GLY A 56 11.42 -2.28 3.48
N ILE A 57 12.39 -1.52 3.99
CA ILE A 57 12.14 -0.25 4.71
C ILE A 57 11.53 0.79 3.75
N LEU A 58 12.05 0.92 2.53
CA LEU A 58 11.52 1.86 1.53
C LEU A 58 10.10 1.48 1.13
N THR A 59 9.85 0.19 0.96
CA THR A 59 8.51 -0.35 0.65
C THR A 59 7.53 -0.06 1.80
N TRP A 60 7.96 -0.26 3.05
CA TRP A 60 7.16 0.03 4.23
C TRP A 60 6.84 1.52 4.38
N MET A 61 7.81 2.40 4.14
CA MET A 61 7.60 3.85 4.12
C MET A 61 6.61 4.25 3.03
N SER A 62 6.74 3.71 1.83
CA SER A 62 5.81 3.96 0.72
C SER A 62 4.39 3.50 1.05
N GLY A 63 4.25 2.33 1.67
CA GLY A 63 2.98 1.82 2.18
C GLY A 63 2.35 2.73 3.23
N SER A 64 3.15 3.28 4.14
CA SER A 64 2.68 4.20 5.18
C SER A 64 2.14 5.52 4.61
N ILE A 65 2.80 6.07 3.60
CA ILE A 65 2.33 7.28 2.90
C ILE A 65 1.02 7.00 2.15
N SER A 66 0.93 5.86 1.45
CA SER A 66 -0.30 5.44 0.77
C SER A 66 -1.45 5.22 1.76
N LEU A 67 -1.17 4.65 2.94
CA LEU A 67 -2.15 4.43 4.00
C LEU A 67 -2.74 5.75 4.53
N LEU A 68 -1.95 6.82 4.62
CA LEU A 68 -2.41 8.15 5.02
C LEU A 68 -3.54 8.66 4.11
N ASN A 69 -3.33 8.62 2.80
CA ASN A 69 -4.34 9.06 1.83
C ASN A 69 -5.54 8.12 1.81
N LYS A 70 -5.31 6.80 1.90
CA LYS A 70 -6.36 5.79 1.94
C LYS A 70 -7.30 5.99 3.12
N VAL A 71 -6.77 6.09 4.34
CA VAL A 71 -7.58 6.27 5.56
C VAL A 71 -8.33 7.61 5.53
N GLY A 72 -7.67 8.69 5.10
CA GLY A 72 -8.32 9.98 4.92
C GLY A 72 -9.50 9.93 3.96
N SER A 73 -9.33 9.22 2.83
CA SER A 73 -10.39 9.00 1.86
C SER A 73 -11.54 8.15 2.42
N GLU A 74 -11.23 7.03 3.04
CA GLU A 74 -12.23 6.13 3.63
C GLU A 74 -13.09 6.84 4.67
N VAL A 75 -12.50 7.68 5.52
CA VAL A 75 -13.21 8.42 6.56
C VAL A 75 -14.07 9.52 5.95
N SER A 76 -13.53 10.38 5.10
CA SER A 76 -14.25 11.52 4.53
C SER A 76 -15.41 11.08 3.64
N VAL A 77 -15.17 10.13 2.75
CA VAL A 77 -16.22 9.59 1.87
C VAL A 77 -17.25 8.78 2.68
N GLY A 78 -16.80 7.96 3.64
CA GLY A 78 -17.67 7.15 4.48
C GLY A 78 -18.62 8.01 5.33
N GLN A 79 -18.12 9.09 5.92
CA GLN A 79 -18.95 10.04 6.67
C GLN A 79 -19.98 10.76 5.79
N SER A 80 -19.58 11.19 4.59
CA SER A 80 -20.49 11.85 3.65
C SER A 80 -21.60 10.91 3.18
N ILE A 81 -21.27 9.65 2.90
CA ILE A 81 -22.29 8.63 2.56
C ILE A 81 -23.22 8.36 3.76
N GLY A 82 -22.66 8.26 4.97
CA GLY A 82 -23.44 8.07 6.19
C GLY A 82 -24.39 9.22 6.47
N ALA A 83 -24.01 10.44 6.15
CA ALA A 83 -24.82 11.65 6.20
C ALA A 83 -25.81 11.79 5.03
N GLN A 84 -25.87 10.82 4.12
CA GLN A 84 -26.66 10.83 2.89
C GLN A 84 -26.34 12.00 1.93
N ASN A 85 -25.19 12.63 2.09
CA ASN A 85 -24.70 13.69 1.23
C ASN A 85 -23.82 13.12 0.11
N GLN A 86 -24.45 12.77 -1.01
CA GLN A 86 -23.75 12.16 -2.16
C GLN A 86 -22.88 13.17 -2.93
N GLU A 87 -23.20 14.45 -2.84
CA GLU A 87 -22.44 15.51 -3.51
C GLU A 87 -21.08 15.68 -2.83
N ASP A 88 -21.07 15.80 -1.50
CA ASP A 88 -19.82 15.85 -0.74
C ASP A 88 -19.01 14.56 -0.89
N ALA A 89 -19.65 13.39 -0.91
CA ALA A 89 -18.95 12.12 -1.11
C ALA A 89 -18.21 12.09 -2.46
N ARG A 90 -18.83 12.56 -3.54
CA ARG A 90 -18.18 12.67 -4.86
C ARG A 90 -17.05 13.70 -4.86
N HIS A 91 -17.27 14.83 -4.20
CA HIS A 91 -16.30 15.90 -4.10
C HIS A 91 -15.04 15.40 -3.36
N PHE A 92 -15.20 14.79 -2.18
CA PHE A 92 -14.08 14.21 -1.45
C PHE A 92 -13.37 13.10 -2.23
N ALA A 93 -14.11 12.20 -2.90
CA ALA A 93 -13.51 11.14 -3.69
C ALA A 93 -12.65 11.70 -4.83
N SER A 94 -13.12 12.70 -5.57
CA SER A 94 -12.36 13.30 -6.67
C SER A 94 -11.10 14.04 -6.18
N HIS A 95 -11.19 14.75 -5.06
CA HIS A 95 -10.05 15.43 -4.46
C HIS A 95 -9.01 14.43 -3.93
N ASN A 96 -9.46 13.34 -3.31
CA ASN A 96 -8.55 12.30 -2.82
C ASN A 96 -7.78 11.61 -3.95
N ILE A 97 -8.40 11.40 -5.12
CA ILE A 97 -7.70 10.88 -6.30
C ILE A 97 -6.61 11.86 -6.76
N THR A 98 -6.92 13.15 -6.81
CA THR A 98 -5.95 14.17 -7.21
C THR A 98 -4.79 14.26 -6.21
N ILE A 99 -5.09 14.23 -4.91
CA ILE A 99 -4.07 14.21 -3.84
C ILE A 99 -3.22 12.95 -3.94
N ALA A 100 -3.83 11.78 -4.17
CA ALA A 100 -3.11 10.53 -4.35
C ALA A 100 -2.11 10.60 -5.51
N LEU A 101 -2.53 11.16 -6.65
CA LEU A 101 -1.67 11.35 -7.82
C LEU A 101 -0.48 12.29 -7.51
N ILE A 102 -0.74 13.40 -6.84
CA ILE A 102 0.31 14.36 -6.48
C ILE A 102 1.30 13.70 -5.50
N ILE A 103 0.80 13.05 -4.45
CA ILE A 103 1.64 12.37 -3.45
C ILE A 103 2.47 11.26 -4.13
N SER A 104 1.86 10.45 -5.00
CA SER A 104 2.56 9.35 -5.67
C SER A 104 3.64 9.85 -6.62
N LEU A 105 3.39 10.92 -7.37
CA LEU A 105 4.39 11.55 -8.24
C LEU A 105 5.54 12.16 -7.45
N CYS A 106 5.24 12.90 -6.38
CA CYS A 106 6.26 13.50 -5.53
C CYS A 106 7.10 12.44 -4.82
N TRP A 107 6.45 11.43 -4.23
CA TRP A 107 7.12 10.36 -3.51
C TRP A 107 7.91 9.45 -4.45
N GLY A 108 7.32 9.05 -5.58
CA GLY A 108 7.99 8.25 -6.60
C GLY A 108 9.20 8.96 -7.20
N GLY A 109 9.07 10.27 -7.50
CA GLY A 109 10.18 11.09 -7.97
C GLY A 109 11.30 11.24 -6.92
N LEU A 110 10.93 11.43 -5.65
CA LEU A 110 11.88 11.48 -4.55
C LEU A 110 12.66 10.15 -4.42
N LEU A 111 11.95 9.04 -4.40
CA LEU A 111 12.58 7.72 -4.29
C LEU A 111 13.42 7.39 -5.52
N PHE A 112 13.00 7.81 -6.72
CA PHE A 112 13.79 7.62 -7.93
C PHE A 112 15.16 8.30 -7.84
N ILE A 113 15.22 9.50 -7.24
CA ILE A 113 16.46 10.26 -7.05
C ILE A 113 17.29 9.71 -5.88
N LEU A 114 16.63 9.28 -4.80
CA LEU A 114 17.28 8.89 -3.54
C LEU A 114 17.52 7.38 -3.42
N ALA A 115 16.98 6.55 -4.32
CA ALA A 115 17.12 5.08 -4.22
C ALA A 115 18.59 4.64 -4.16
N GLU A 116 19.39 5.14 -5.07
CA GLU A 116 20.82 4.80 -5.15
C GLU A 116 21.61 5.25 -3.90
N PRO A 117 21.57 6.52 -3.44
CA PRO A 117 22.27 6.93 -2.23
C PRO A 117 21.76 6.25 -0.96
N ILE A 118 20.45 5.93 -0.87
CA ILE A 118 19.91 5.23 0.29
C ILE A 118 20.45 3.79 0.36
N ILE A 119 20.47 3.08 -0.76
CA ILE A 119 20.96 1.70 -0.81
C ILE A 119 22.47 1.65 -0.53
N CYS A 120 23.23 2.63 -1.01
CA CYS A 120 24.67 2.74 -0.72
C CYS A 120 24.98 2.92 0.77
N ILE A 121 24.08 3.54 1.57
CA ILE A 121 24.25 3.68 3.02
C ILE A 121 24.28 2.33 3.76
N TYR A 122 23.65 1.29 3.20
CA TYR A 122 23.65 -0.05 3.80
C TYR A 122 24.98 -0.80 3.65
N GLU A 123 26.00 -0.23 2.99
CA GLU A 123 27.33 -0.83 2.80
C GLU A 123 27.27 -2.30 2.30
N LEU A 124 26.27 -2.61 1.47
CA LEU A 124 26.13 -3.95 0.88
C LEU A 124 27.25 -4.20 -0.13
N GLU A 125 27.63 -5.46 -0.30
CA GLU A 125 28.55 -5.84 -1.38
C GLU A 125 28.02 -5.33 -2.74
N VAL A 126 28.94 -4.94 -3.63
CA VAL A 126 28.61 -4.31 -4.94
C VAL A 126 27.56 -5.11 -5.72
N HIS A 127 27.62 -6.43 -5.64
CA HIS A 127 26.67 -7.33 -6.31
C HIS A 127 25.26 -7.25 -5.70
N ILE A 128 25.15 -7.17 -4.37
CA ILE A 128 23.86 -7.06 -3.66
C ILE A 128 23.24 -5.67 -3.88
N THR A 129 24.08 -4.64 -3.91
CA THR A 129 23.64 -3.25 -4.18
C THR A 129 22.99 -3.13 -5.55
N ALA A 130 23.57 -3.72 -6.59
CA ALA A 130 23.00 -3.69 -7.94
C ALA A 130 21.61 -4.37 -8.00
N ASN A 131 21.46 -5.52 -7.33
CA ASN A 131 20.18 -6.22 -7.25
C ASN A 131 19.14 -5.44 -6.43
N ALA A 132 19.54 -4.82 -5.33
CA ALA A 132 18.65 -3.98 -4.50
C ALA A 132 18.15 -2.74 -5.25
N ILE A 133 19.00 -2.09 -6.03
CA ILE A 133 18.63 -0.97 -6.89
C ILE A 133 17.62 -1.41 -7.95
N ALA A 134 17.85 -2.54 -8.62
CA ALA A 134 16.94 -3.08 -9.62
C ALA A 134 15.55 -3.40 -9.01
N VAL A 135 15.53 -4.02 -7.83
CA VAL A 135 14.28 -4.30 -7.10
C VAL A 135 13.57 -3.01 -6.69
N SER A 136 14.29 -1.98 -6.24
CA SER A 136 13.70 -0.67 -5.92
C SER A 136 12.97 -0.06 -7.10
N TYR A 137 13.58 -0.06 -8.28
CA TYR A 137 12.95 0.49 -9.48
C TYR A 137 11.71 -0.30 -9.91
N THR A 138 11.71 -1.62 -9.79
CA THR A 138 10.53 -2.44 -10.11
C THR A 138 9.39 -2.17 -9.13
N HIS A 139 9.67 -2.03 -7.83
CA HIS A 139 8.66 -1.69 -6.83
C HIS A 139 8.13 -0.26 -6.93
N LEU A 140 8.94 0.68 -7.44
CA LEU A 140 8.50 2.06 -7.69
C LEU A 140 7.59 2.17 -8.91
N THR A 141 7.81 1.35 -9.93
CA THR A 141 7.03 1.42 -11.17
C THR A 141 5.70 0.63 -11.09
N LEU A 142 5.66 -0.48 -10.37
CA LEU A 142 4.46 -1.32 -10.25
C LEU A 142 3.32 -0.67 -9.45
N PRO A 143 3.52 -0.04 -8.27
CA PRO A 143 2.43 0.61 -7.54
C PRO A 143 1.86 1.84 -8.23
N THR A 144 2.66 2.56 -9.02
CA THR A 144 2.21 3.73 -9.78
C THR A 144 1.33 3.36 -10.98
N ILE A 145 1.38 2.12 -11.45
CA ILE A 145 0.56 1.64 -12.58
C ILE A 145 -0.73 0.96 -12.09
N LEU A 146 -0.75 0.45 -10.84
CA LEU A 146 -1.86 -0.33 -10.28
C LEU A 146 -2.77 0.47 -9.33
N CYS A 147 -2.47 1.74 -9.03
CA CYS A 147 -3.35 2.68 -8.36
C CYS A 147 -4.06 3.55 -9.37
#